data_5cd5e3a85a7c788c75941a36c0534389
#
_entry.id   5cd5e3a85a7c788c75941a36c0534389
#
_cell.length_a   1.000
_cell.length_b   1.000
_cell.length_c   1.000
_cell.angle_alpha   90.00
_cell.angle_beta   90.00
_cell.angle_gamma   90.00
#
_symmetry.space_group_name_H-M   'P 1'
#
loop_
_entity.id
_entity.type
_entity.pdbx_description
1 polymer ?
#
loop_
_entity_poly.entity_id
_entity_poly.type
_entity_poly.pdbx_seq_one_letter_code
_entity_poly.pdbx_strand_id
1 'polypeptide(L)'
;MGLFGFGKSNEEKASHLHHKGVNLSKKEKFEEALECYDEAINIEPEVWDFWFSKGSALSELGRFEQALECYDEATVLDSWKTRWEAWFCKGQVLSHLGRHEETLECFDEAISIDGTNPEFWTWKSFALKKLGRHEEAEQCFAKVKVAEERE
;
A
#
# COMPACT_ATOMS: atom_id res chain seq x y z
N MET A 1 -8.99 40.24 26.74
CA MET A 1 -9.19 38.82 27.01
C MET A 1 -9.31 38.12 25.66
N GLY A 2 -8.30 37.31 25.33
CA GLY A 2 -8.22 36.64 24.06
C GLY A 2 -9.29 35.58 23.91
N LEU A 3 -10.13 35.71 22.91
CA LEU A 3 -10.90 34.67 22.33
C LEU A 3 -9.91 33.74 21.60
N PHE A 4 -9.32 32.77 22.31
CA PHE A 4 -8.71 31.61 21.66
C PHE A 4 -9.87 30.82 21.05
N GLY A 5 -10.25 31.16 19.83
CA GLY A 5 -11.02 30.28 18.98
C GLY A 5 -10.15 29.05 18.76
N PHE A 6 -10.48 27.95 19.42
CA PHE A 6 -9.90 26.63 19.17
C PHE A 6 -10.34 26.16 17.79
N GLY A 7 -9.72 26.72 16.73
CA GLY A 7 -9.73 26.07 15.43
C GLY A 7 -8.92 24.79 15.56
N LYS A 8 -9.44 23.68 15.04
CA LYS A 8 -8.68 22.44 14.95
C LYS A 8 -7.32 22.73 14.33
N SER A 9 -6.25 22.13 14.85
CA SER A 9 -4.93 22.21 14.24
C SER A 9 -4.96 21.62 12.83
N ASN A 10 -3.97 21.91 12.01
CA ASN A 10 -3.90 21.32 10.66
C ASN A 10 -3.85 19.79 10.75
N GLU A 11 -3.09 19.22 11.69
CA GLU A 11 -3.04 17.79 11.97
C GLU A 11 -4.42 17.20 12.29
N GLU A 12 -5.19 17.85 13.17
CA GLU A 12 -6.54 17.40 13.52
C GLU A 12 -7.50 17.46 12.31
N LYS A 13 -7.36 18.47 11.47
CA LYS A 13 -8.16 18.60 10.24
C LYS A 13 -7.82 17.52 9.23
N ALA A 14 -6.52 17.30 8.97
CA ALA A 14 -6.05 16.29 8.04
C ALA A 14 -6.44 14.89 8.51
N SER A 15 -6.24 14.60 9.79
CA SER A 15 -6.63 13.31 10.39
C SER A 15 -8.15 13.07 10.30
N HIS A 16 -8.97 14.10 10.56
CA HIS A 16 -10.41 13.99 10.43
C HIS A 16 -10.86 13.69 8.99
N LEU A 17 -10.26 14.38 8.02
CA LEU A 17 -10.52 14.14 6.59
C LEU A 17 -10.13 12.73 6.18
N HIS A 18 -8.95 12.27 6.60
CA HIS A 18 -8.51 10.90 6.35
C HIS A 18 -9.49 9.87 6.92
N HIS A 19 -9.90 10.00 8.19
CA HIS A 19 -10.89 9.10 8.79
C HIS A 19 -12.24 9.12 8.06
N LYS A 20 -12.69 10.31 7.61
CA LYS A 20 -13.89 10.42 6.78
C LYS A 20 -13.73 9.66 5.47
N GLY A 21 -12.59 9.80 4.79
CA GLY A 21 -12.26 9.06 3.57
C GLY A 21 -12.27 7.54 3.79
N VAL A 22 -11.64 7.06 4.86
CA VAL A 22 -11.65 5.62 5.22
C VAL A 22 -13.08 5.12 5.43
N ASN A 23 -13.94 5.86 6.11
CA ASN A 23 -15.33 5.49 6.30
C ASN A 23 -16.13 5.48 4.99
N LEU A 24 -15.83 6.39 4.06
CA LEU A 24 -16.42 6.40 2.73
C LEU A 24 -15.94 5.20 1.90
N SER A 25 -14.65 4.88 1.94
CA SER A 25 -14.09 3.68 1.28
C SER A 25 -14.73 2.39 1.78
N LYS A 26 -14.98 2.24 3.07
CA LYS A 26 -15.71 1.09 3.64
C LYS A 26 -17.16 0.97 3.13
N LYS A 27 -17.74 2.05 2.64
CA LYS A 27 -19.06 2.10 1.99
C LYS A 27 -18.96 2.05 0.46
N GLU A 28 -17.80 1.71 -0.08
CA GLU A 28 -17.49 1.65 -1.52
C GLU A 28 -17.70 2.98 -2.27
N LYS A 29 -17.70 4.11 -1.53
CA LYS A 29 -17.81 5.46 -2.08
C LYS A 29 -16.41 6.04 -2.36
N PHE A 30 -15.72 5.41 -3.29
CA PHE A 30 -14.29 5.66 -3.52
C PHE A 30 -14.00 7.06 -4.07
N GLU A 31 -14.81 7.60 -4.96
CA GLU A 31 -14.64 8.96 -5.48
C GLU A 31 -14.77 10.02 -4.37
N GLU A 32 -15.79 9.89 -3.50
CA GLU A 32 -15.95 10.78 -2.35
C GLU A 32 -14.80 10.62 -1.34
N ALA A 33 -14.27 9.38 -1.19
CA ALA A 33 -13.10 9.13 -0.35
C ALA A 33 -11.85 9.79 -0.90
N LEU A 34 -11.62 9.76 -2.23
CA LEU A 34 -10.49 10.41 -2.88
C LEU A 34 -10.47 11.91 -2.63
N GLU A 35 -11.63 12.60 -2.68
CA GLU A 35 -11.72 14.03 -2.34
C GLU A 35 -11.22 14.29 -0.91
N CYS A 36 -11.63 13.45 0.05
CA CYS A 36 -11.19 13.57 1.43
C CYS A 36 -9.68 13.32 1.60
N TYR A 37 -9.13 12.33 0.90
CA TYR A 37 -7.69 12.04 0.94
C TYR A 37 -6.87 13.16 0.28
N ASP A 38 -7.34 13.72 -0.83
CA ASP A 38 -6.69 14.85 -1.50
C ASP A 38 -6.63 16.09 -0.58
N GLU A 39 -7.72 16.41 0.11
CA GLU A 39 -7.72 17.49 1.08
C GLU A 39 -6.77 17.22 2.26
N ALA A 40 -6.74 15.99 2.79
CA ALA A 40 -5.82 15.61 3.86
C ALA A 40 -4.35 15.74 3.43
N ILE A 41 -4.00 15.24 2.23
CA ILE A 41 -2.66 15.34 1.65
C ILE A 41 -2.27 16.79 1.40
N ASN A 42 -3.19 17.64 0.93
CA ASN A 42 -2.93 19.08 0.74
C ASN A 42 -2.59 19.79 2.05
N ILE A 43 -3.15 19.34 3.17
CA ILE A 43 -2.85 19.90 4.50
C ILE A 43 -1.52 19.34 5.03
N GLU A 44 -1.32 18.02 4.93
CA GLU A 44 -0.13 17.31 5.42
C GLU A 44 0.37 16.28 4.40
N PRO A 45 1.21 16.70 3.44
CA PRO A 45 1.68 15.83 2.35
C PRO A 45 2.69 14.76 2.78
N GLU A 46 3.27 14.87 3.98
CA GLU A 46 4.31 13.95 4.47
C GLU A 46 3.77 12.76 5.27
N VAL A 47 2.45 12.59 5.33
CA VAL A 47 1.82 11.47 6.02
C VAL A 47 1.61 10.30 5.06
N TRP A 48 2.43 9.26 5.18
CA TRP A 48 2.41 8.08 4.29
C TRP A 48 1.02 7.42 4.21
N ASP A 49 0.28 7.36 5.30
CA ASP A 49 -1.03 6.69 5.41
C ASP A 49 -2.11 7.36 4.55
N PHE A 50 -2.00 8.67 4.31
CA PHE A 50 -2.92 9.38 3.42
C PHE A 50 -2.71 8.96 1.97
N TRP A 51 -1.46 8.87 1.54
CA TRP A 51 -1.09 8.38 0.22
C TRP A 51 -1.43 6.91 0.03
N PHE A 52 -1.16 6.08 1.04
CA PHE A 52 -1.53 4.67 1.02
C PHE A 52 -3.04 4.48 0.85
N SER A 53 -3.86 5.17 1.64
CA SER A 53 -5.32 5.09 1.57
C SER A 53 -5.87 5.59 0.23
N LYS A 54 -5.29 6.66 -0.31
CA LYS A 54 -5.62 7.15 -1.66
C LYS A 54 -5.28 6.13 -2.74
N GLY A 55 -4.09 5.53 -2.67
CA GLY A 55 -3.67 4.46 -3.59
C GLY A 55 -4.61 3.27 -3.55
N SER A 56 -5.06 2.86 -2.37
CA SER A 56 -6.01 1.76 -2.21
C SER A 56 -7.36 2.08 -2.85
N ALA A 57 -7.91 3.27 -2.64
CA ALA A 57 -9.17 3.69 -3.27
C ALA A 57 -9.05 3.76 -4.81
N LEU A 58 -7.93 4.26 -5.33
CA LEU A 58 -7.66 4.27 -6.77
C LEU A 58 -7.54 2.87 -7.36
N SER A 59 -6.93 1.95 -6.62
CA SER A 59 -6.83 0.54 -7.03
C SER A 59 -8.20 -0.13 -7.12
N GLU A 60 -9.10 0.11 -6.16
CA GLU A 60 -10.48 -0.37 -6.19
C GLU A 60 -11.27 0.17 -7.40
N LEU A 61 -10.97 1.39 -7.83
CA LEU A 61 -11.54 2.00 -9.04
C LEU A 61 -10.88 1.52 -10.35
N GLY A 62 -9.87 0.65 -10.28
CA GLY A 62 -9.10 0.21 -11.43
C GLY A 62 -8.18 1.28 -12.03
N ARG A 63 -7.93 2.37 -11.33
CA ARG A 63 -7.01 3.45 -11.72
C ARG A 63 -5.58 3.11 -11.31
N PHE A 64 -5.05 2.02 -11.86
CA PHE A 64 -3.82 1.38 -11.40
C PHE A 64 -2.56 2.24 -11.50
N GLU A 65 -2.38 3.01 -12.58
CA GLU A 65 -1.21 3.89 -12.72
C GLU A 65 -1.21 5.01 -11.67
N GLN A 66 -2.37 5.60 -11.39
CA GLN A 66 -2.50 6.60 -10.34
C GLN A 66 -2.31 6.00 -8.94
N ALA A 67 -2.76 4.75 -8.73
CA ALA A 67 -2.52 4.03 -7.48
C ALA A 67 -1.03 3.79 -7.26
N LEU A 68 -0.27 3.43 -8.31
CA LEU A 68 1.18 3.26 -8.22
C LEU A 68 1.90 4.54 -7.79
N GLU A 69 1.53 5.70 -8.36
CA GLU A 69 2.09 6.99 -7.92
C GLU A 69 1.87 7.23 -6.43
N CYS A 70 0.67 6.91 -5.92
CA CYS A 70 0.37 7.06 -4.50
C CYS A 70 1.14 6.09 -3.62
N TYR A 71 1.29 4.84 -4.04
CA TYR A 71 2.10 3.86 -3.30
C TYR A 71 3.59 4.19 -3.34
N ASP A 72 4.10 4.77 -4.43
CA ASP A 72 5.47 5.26 -4.51
C ASP A 72 5.72 6.36 -3.46
N GLU A 73 4.84 7.35 -3.37
CA GLU A 73 4.92 8.37 -2.31
C GLU A 73 4.85 7.75 -0.91
N ALA A 74 3.94 6.81 -0.68
CA ALA A 74 3.82 6.14 0.61
C ALA A 74 5.10 5.37 0.99
N THR A 75 5.75 4.68 0.04
CA THR A 75 7.00 3.94 0.31
C THR A 75 8.19 4.86 0.58
N VAL A 76 8.24 6.04 -0.05
CA VAL A 76 9.29 7.05 0.19
C VAL A 76 9.12 7.73 1.55
N LEU A 77 7.89 8.02 1.93
CA LEU A 77 7.56 8.71 3.19
C LEU A 77 7.68 7.79 4.42
N ASP A 78 7.64 6.47 4.23
CA ASP A 78 7.86 5.52 5.32
C ASP A 78 9.34 5.47 5.72
N SER A 79 9.75 6.42 6.55
CA SER A 79 11.14 6.59 7.00
C SER A 79 11.68 5.41 7.84
N TRP A 80 10.85 4.48 8.27
CA TRP A 80 11.24 3.38 9.16
C TRP A 80 11.32 2.02 8.47
N LYS A 81 10.98 1.92 7.18
CA LYS A 81 10.97 0.65 6.41
C LYS A 81 10.34 -0.52 7.20
N THR A 82 9.35 -0.23 8.02
CA THR A 82 8.71 -1.21 8.90
C THR A 82 7.35 -1.66 8.40
N ARG A 83 6.87 -1.06 7.32
CA ARG A 83 5.51 -1.24 6.82
C ARG A 83 5.56 -1.86 5.44
N TRP A 84 5.28 -3.14 5.41
CA TRP A 84 5.23 -3.93 4.18
C TRP A 84 3.97 -3.64 3.34
N GLU A 85 2.95 -3.01 3.91
CA GLU A 85 1.62 -2.86 3.29
C GLU A 85 1.67 -2.09 1.96
N ALA A 86 2.42 -0.98 1.90
CA ALA A 86 2.54 -0.19 0.69
C ALA A 86 3.29 -0.95 -0.41
N TRP A 87 4.36 -1.67 -0.05
CA TRP A 87 5.09 -2.53 -0.98
C TRP A 87 4.23 -3.68 -1.50
N PHE A 88 3.47 -4.30 -0.62
CA PHE A 88 2.58 -5.40 -0.96
C PHE A 88 1.49 -4.94 -1.94
N CYS A 89 0.76 -3.87 -1.63
CA CYS A 89 -0.29 -3.34 -2.50
C CYS A 89 0.27 -2.84 -3.84
N LYS A 90 1.44 -2.17 -3.83
CA LYS A 90 2.14 -1.80 -5.06
C LYS A 90 2.47 -3.02 -5.92
N GLY A 91 3.02 -4.08 -5.32
CA GLY A 91 3.32 -5.33 -6.00
C GLY A 91 2.10 -6.00 -6.61
N GLN A 92 0.96 -6.01 -5.92
CA GLN A 92 -0.29 -6.54 -6.45
C GLN A 92 -0.78 -5.76 -7.68
N VAL A 93 -0.73 -4.43 -7.64
CA VAL A 93 -1.10 -3.58 -8.78
C VAL A 93 -0.17 -3.81 -9.97
N LEU A 94 1.14 -3.88 -9.74
CA LEU A 94 2.13 -4.17 -10.78
C LEU A 94 1.90 -5.55 -11.41
N SER A 95 1.55 -6.55 -10.61
CA SER A 95 1.19 -7.88 -11.09
C SER A 95 -0.04 -7.85 -12.00
N HIS A 96 -1.06 -7.05 -11.65
CA HIS A 96 -2.24 -6.84 -12.50
C HIS A 96 -1.90 -6.19 -13.83
N LEU A 97 -0.94 -5.28 -13.83
CA LEU A 97 -0.43 -4.63 -15.05
C LEU A 97 0.55 -5.50 -15.85
N GLY A 98 0.87 -6.70 -15.39
CA GLY A 98 1.83 -7.60 -16.04
C GLY A 98 3.30 -7.16 -15.91
N ARG A 99 3.61 -6.22 -15.01
CA ARG A 99 4.96 -5.69 -14.75
C ARG A 99 5.68 -6.57 -13.73
N HIS A 100 5.97 -7.81 -14.13
CA HIS A 100 6.39 -8.89 -13.21
C HIS A 100 7.78 -8.68 -12.59
N GLU A 101 8.74 -8.08 -13.28
CA GLU A 101 10.04 -7.73 -12.72
C GLU A 101 9.91 -6.74 -11.56
N GLU A 102 9.13 -5.67 -11.75
CA GLU A 102 8.87 -4.68 -10.70
C GLU A 102 8.04 -5.28 -9.55
N THR A 103 7.13 -6.22 -9.87
CA THR A 103 6.42 -7.03 -8.87
C THR A 103 7.38 -7.76 -7.96
N LEU A 104 8.45 -8.39 -8.49
CA LEU A 104 9.46 -9.08 -7.69
C LEU A 104 10.16 -8.13 -6.72
N GLU A 105 10.57 -6.94 -7.20
CA GLU A 105 11.20 -5.94 -6.35
C GLU A 105 10.33 -5.56 -5.15
N CYS A 106 9.03 -5.36 -5.38
CA CYS A 106 8.09 -5.01 -4.31
C CYS A 106 7.94 -6.13 -3.27
N PHE A 107 7.84 -7.38 -3.70
CA PHE A 107 7.71 -8.50 -2.76
C PHE A 107 9.04 -8.82 -2.08
N ASP A 108 10.19 -8.57 -2.70
CA ASP A 108 11.49 -8.65 -2.05
C ASP A 108 11.62 -7.62 -0.91
N GLU A 109 11.15 -6.39 -1.12
CA GLU A 109 11.09 -5.39 -0.05
C GLU A 109 10.12 -5.81 1.07
N ALA A 110 8.92 -6.28 0.74
CA ALA A 110 7.97 -6.78 1.74
C ALA A 110 8.53 -7.95 2.55
N ILE A 111 9.20 -8.90 1.89
CA ILE A 111 9.87 -10.05 2.53
C ILE A 111 11.04 -9.59 3.41
N SER A 112 11.77 -8.57 3.02
CA SER A 112 12.87 -8.01 3.84
C SER A 112 12.36 -7.43 5.17
N ILE A 113 11.12 -6.95 5.18
CA ILE A 113 10.45 -6.41 6.36
C ILE A 113 9.85 -7.54 7.22
N ASP A 114 9.11 -8.45 6.60
CA ASP A 114 8.53 -9.63 7.25
C ASP A 114 8.65 -10.87 6.36
N GLY A 115 9.74 -11.60 6.50
CA GLY A 115 10.00 -12.83 5.75
C GLY A 115 9.17 -14.03 6.20
N THR A 116 8.35 -13.90 7.25
CA THR A 116 7.54 -14.99 7.79
C THR A 116 6.16 -15.09 7.12
N ASN A 117 5.69 -14.01 6.47
CA ASN A 117 4.38 -14.00 5.83
C ASN A 117 4.37 -14.86 4.55
N PRO A 118 3.60 -15.97 4.52
CA PRO A 118 3.57 -16.89 3.38
C PRO A 118 2.99 -16.25 2.12
N GLU A 119 2.13 -15.23 2.26
CA GLU A 119 1.49 -14.56 1.14
C GLU A 119 2.50 -13.85 0.25
N PHE A 120 3.55 -13.22 0.81
CA PHE A 120 4.59 -12.55 0.04
C PHE A 120 5.37 -13.52 -0.83
N TRP A 121 5.71 -14.69 -0.32
CA TRP A 121 6.37 -15.75 -1.06
C TRP A 121 5.48 -16.33 -2.16
N THR A 122 4.18 -16.43 -1.92
CA THR A 122 3.20 -16.90 -2.90
C THR A 122 3.12 -15.94 -4.10
N TRP A 123 3.00 -14.65 -3.84
CA TRP A 123 2.99 -13.63 -4.89
C TRP A 123 4.32 -13.55 -5.66
N LYS A 124 5.44 -13.64 -4.94
CA LYS A 124 6.77 -13.71 -5.56
C LYS A 124 6.88 -14.92 -6.49
N SER A 125 6.45 -16.10 -6.04
CA SER A 125 6.43 -17.31 -6.88
C SER A 125 5.58 -17.14 -8.13
N PHE A 126 4.40 -16.50 -8.00
CA PHE A 126 3.53 -16.22 -9.16
C PHE A 126 4.24 -15.33 -10.18
N ALA A 127 4.87 -14.24 -9.77
CA ALA A 127 5.62 -13.35 -10.66
C ALA A 127 6.80 -14.09 -11.34
N LEU A 128 7.55 -14.89 -10.60
CA LEU A 128 8.64 -15.72 -11.14
C LEU A 128 8.15 -16.70 -12.21
N LYS A 129 7.01 -17.35 -11.99
CA LYS A 129 6.40 -18.23 -13.00
C LYS A 129 6.02 -17.50 -14.27
N LYS A 130 5.46 -16.30 -14.14
CA LYS A 130 5.13 -15.45 -15.30
C LYS A 130 6.36 -15.04 -16.10
N LEU A 131 7.52 -14.92 -15.44
CA LEU A 131 8.81 -14.63 -16.07
C LEU A 131 9.54 -15.89 -16.59
N GLY A 132 8.96 -17.08 -16.45
CA GLY A 132 9.58 -18.34 -16.83
C GLY A 132 10.70 -18.83 -15.89
N ARG A 133 10.85 -18.21 -14.71
CA ARG A 133 11.88 -18.54 -13.69
C ARG A 133 11.36 -19.62 -12.74
N HIS A 134 11.10 -20.82 -13.29
CA HIS A 134 10.37 -21.89 -12.60
C HIS A 134 11.12 -22.46 -11.38
N GLU A 135 12.43 -22.64 -11.46
CA GLU A 135 13.24 -23.15 -10.33
C GLU A 135 13.20 -22.23 -9.12
N GLU A 136 13.31 -20.91 -9.36
CA GLU A 136 13.22 -19.92 -8.30
C GLU A 136 11.80 -19.84 -7.70
N ALA A 137 10.78 -20.02 -8.54
CA ALA A 137 9.39 -20.08 -8.06
C ALA A 137 9.16 -21.28 -7.13
N GLU A 138 9.73 -22.44 -7.41
CA GLU A 138 9.65 -23.63 -6.55
C GLU A 138 10.35 -23.41 -5.20
N GLN A 139 11.49 -22.72 -5.19
CA GLN A 139 12.16 -22.33 -3.95
C GLN A 139 11.29 -21.44 -3.06
N CYS A 140 10.50 -20.54 -3.66
CA CYS A 140 9.52 -19.71 -2.93
C CYS A 140 8.43 -20.60 -2.30
N PHE A 141 7.92 -21.61 -2.99
CA PHE A 141 6.94 -22.56 -2.42
C PHE A 141 7.48 -23.34 -1.23
N ALA A 142 8.75 -23.70 -1.23
CA ALA A 142 9.37 -24.32 -0.07
C ALA A 142 9.35 -23.39 1.16
N LYS A 143 9.52 -22.08 0.95
CA LYS A 143 9.38 -21.07 2.03
C LYS A 143 7.96 -20.94 2.54
N VAL A 144 6.95 -21.00 1.67
CA VAL A 144 5.53 -20.99 2.06
C VAL A 144 5.22 -22.14 3.01
N LYS A 145 5.62 -23.38 2.66
CA LYS A 145 5.38 -24.55 3.49
C LYS A 145 6.03 -24.43 4.87
N VAL A 146 7.26 -23.93 4.94
CA VAL A 146 7.95 -23.72 6.22
C VAL A 146 7.26 -22.67 7.09
N ALA A 147 6.67 -21.65 6.48
CA ALA A 147 5.93 -20.61 7.21
C ALA A 147 4.61 -21.17 7.78
N GLU A 148 3.85 -21.93 6.98
CA GLU A 148 2.59 -22.57 7.40
C GLU A 148 2.77 -23.62 8.51
N GLU A 149 3.90 -24.33 8.55
CA GLU A 149 4.20 -25.33 9.59
C GLU A 149 4.56 -24.72 10.95
N ARG A 150 4.74 -23.39 11.03
CA ARG A 150 5.10 -22.68 12.26
C ARG A 150 3.91 -22.02 12.98
N GLU A 151 2.74 -22.03 12.35
CA GLU A 151 1.47 -21.55 12.96
C GLU A 151 0.77 -22.70 13.70
#